data_39f4aa5f9812fd179282e39821450926
#
_entry.id   39f4aa5f9812fd179282e39821450926
#
_cell.length_a   1.000
_cell.length_b   1.000
_cell.length_c   1.000
_cell.angle_alpha   90.00
_cell.angle_beta   90.00
_cell.angle_gamma   90.00
#
_symmetry.space_group_name_H-M   'P 1'
#
loop_
_entity.id
_entity.type
_entity.pdbx_description
1 polymer ?
#
loop_
_entity_poly.entity_id
_entity_poly.type
_entity_poly.pdbx_seq_one_letter_code
_entity_poly.pdbx_strand_id
1 'polypeptide(L)'
;MKYIDVRTQESLKQGIMEFLNLSASEMIQIFMSIYEDTEKEPWKWVSDFLSDNMVDEELEHIQMFHLSRRLEGTDPKKNNNLEQLLLEDSPLSNFFKKYKITFKPSKGHIDLYYKDELQSLDNEFRYDGGNVCYIKSRLGYYKNQDYCVNGFAFRSYLENNGYF
;
A
#
# COMPACT_ATOMS: atom_id res chain seq x y z
N MET A 1 23.24 -0.61 -2.05
CA MET A 1 21.79 -0.35 -1.98
C MET A 1 21.07 -1.56 -2.55
N LYS A 2 20.47 -2.38 -1.69
CA LYS A 2 19.77 -3.60 -2.11
C LYS A 2 18.29 -3.29 -2.32
N TYR A 3 17.80 -3.50 -3.52
CA TYR A 3 16.37 -3.39 -3.82
C TYR A 3 15.90 -4.59 -4.62
N ILE A 4 14.63 -4.96 -4.47
CA ILE A 4 14.00 -6.03 -5.23
C ILE A 4 13.15 -5.42 -6.35
N ASP A 5 13.48 -5.77 -7.59
CA ASP A 5 12.72 -5.40 -8.79
C ASP A 5 11.62 -6.43 -9.04
N VAL A 6 10.36 -5.99 -8.92
CA VAL A 6 9.17 -6.85 -9.08
C VAL A 6 8.48 -6.70 -10.45
N ARG A 7 9.13 -6.03 -11.43
CA ARG A 7 8.54 -5.80 -12.76
C ARG A 7 8.32 -7.07 -13.55
N THR A 8 9.19 -8.04 -13.38
CA THR A 8 9.08 -9.36 -14.01
C THR A 8 9.28 -10.45 -12.98
N GLN A 9 8.78 -11.65 -13.28
CA GLN A 9 9.01 -12.81 -12.43
C GLN A 9 10.51 -13.14 -12.31
N GLU A 10 11.26 -12.96 -13.38
CA GLU A 10 12.69 -13.23 -13.40
C GLU A 10 13.48 -12.23 -12.55
N SER A 11 13.19 -10.92 -12.68
CA SER A 11 13.85 -9.90 -11.84
C SER A 11 13.50 -10.06 -10.35
N LEU A 12 12.27 -10.43 -10.03
CA LEU A 12 11.87 -10.75 -8.66
C LEU A 12 12.64 -11.95 -8.10
N LYS A 13 12.68 -13.05 -8.85
CA LYS A 13 13.43 -14.26 -8.48
C LYS A 13 14.91 -13.93 -8.25
N GLN A 14 15.52 -13.26 -9.19
CA GLN A 14 16.92 -12.84 -9.09
C GLN A 14 17.17 -11.95 -7.87
N GLY A 15 16.32 -10.96 -7.63
CA GLY A 15 16.44 -10.06 -6.48
C GLY A 15 16.30 -10.78 -5.13
N ILE A 16 15.40 -11.77 -5.04
CA ILE A 16 15.26 -12.61 -3.84
C ILE A 16 16.51 -13.48 -3.64
N MET A 17 17.00 -14.13 -4.71
CA MET A 17 18.21 -14.95 -4.64
C MET A 17 19.44 -14.13 -4.17
N GLU A 18 19.61 -12.94 -4.73
CA GLU A 18 20.70 -12.05 -4.35
C GLU A 18 20.57 -11.55 -2.90
N PHE A 19 19.35 -11.20 -2.48
CA PHE A 19 19.09 -10.73 -1.13
C PHE A 19 19.35 -11.81 -0.08
N LEU A 20 18.90 -13.05 -0.33
CA LEU A 20 19.07 -14.19 0.56
C LEU A 20 20.40 -14.93 0.34
N ASN A 21 21.24 -14.50 -0.59
CA ASN A 21 22.48 -15.15 -0.98
C ASN A 21 22.29 -16.63 -1.38
N LEU A 22 21.23 -16.92 -2.17
CA LEU A 22 20.88 -18.25 -2.61
C LEU A 22 21.35 -18.52 -4.03
N SER A 23 21.86 -19.72 -4.29
CA SER A 23 22.08 -20.21 -5.63
C SER A 23 20.75 -20.63 -6.30
N ALA A 24 20.76 -20.73 -7.63
CA ALA A 24 19.59 -21.21 -8.37
C ALA A 24 19.15 -22.63 -7.96
N SER A 25 20.10 -23.50 -7.63
CA SER A 25 19.82 -24.88 -7.17
C SER A 25 19.15 -24.88 -5.78
N GLU A 26 19.60 -24.04 -4.85
CA GLU A 26 18.96 -23.91 -3.54
C GLU A 26 17.55 -23.35 -3.66
N MET A 27 17.34 -22.34 -4.51
CA MET A 27 16.01 -21.81 -4.75
C MET A 27 15.05 -22.88 -5.31
N ILE A 28 15.50 -23.72 -6.24
CA ILE A 28 14.70 -24.83 -6.77
C ILE A 28 14.37 -25.82 -5.66
N GLN A 29 15.35 -26.20 -4.83
CA GLN A 29 15.12 -27.11 -3.71
C GLN A 29 14.07 -26.58 -2.73
N ILE A 30 14.12 -25.30 -2.42
CA ILE A 30 13.12 -24.62 -1.56
C ILE A 30 11.72 -24.75 -2.17
N PHE A 31 11.56 -24.43 -3.45
CA PHE A 31 10.25 -24.54 -4.11
C PHE A 31 9.75 -26.00 -4.16
N MET A 32 10.63 -26.95 -4.41
CA MET A 32 10.25 -28.37 -4.38
C MET A 32 9.79 -28.79 -2.98
N SER A 33 10.51 -28.38 -1.94
CA SER A 33 10.12 -28.68 -0.55
C SER A 33 8.76 -28.08 -0.17
N ILE A 34 8.48 -26.84 -0.60
CA ILE A 34 7.17 -26.19 -0.38
C ILE A 34 6.07 -26.96 -1.12
N TYR A 35 6.34 -27.43 -2.35
CA TYR A 35 5.37 -28.15 -3.17
C TYR A 35 5.08 -29.55 -2.63
N GLU A 36 6.07 -30.23 -2.10
CA GLU A 36 5.96 -31.58 -1.55
C GLU A 36 5.34 -31.63 -0.15
N ASP A 37 5.48 -30.57 0.64
CA ASP A 37 4.90 -30.46 1.98
C ASP A 37 3.45 -29.99 1.91
N THR A 38 2.54 -30.95 1.67
CA THR A 38 1.09 -30.69 1.57
C THR A 38 0.40 -30.46 2.92
N GLU A 39 1.08 -30.70 4.04
CA GLU A 39 0.52 -30.53 5.40
C GLU A 39 0.74 -29.12 5.95
N LYS A 40 1.70 -28.40 5.42
CA LYS A 40 2.07 -27.07 5.89
C LYS A 40 1.61 -26.00 4.91
N GLU A 41 0.92 -24.99 5.44
CA GLU A 41 0.51 -23.83 4.66
C GLU A 41 1.74 -23.12 4.01
N PRO A 42 1.71 -22.79 2.71
CA PRO A 42 2.86 -22.21 2.00
C PRO A 42 3.44 -20.95 2.67
N TRP A 43 2.58 -20.08 3.21
CA TRP A 43 3.04 -18.87 3.91
C TRP A 43 3.81 -19.18 5.19
N LYS A 44 3.43 -20.25 5.91
CA LYS A 44 4.12 -20.67 7.13
C LYS A 44 5.48 -21.28 6.81
N TRP A 45 5.55 -22.02 5.71
CA TRP A 45 6.80 -22.56 5.21
C TRP A 45 7.80 -21.43 4.87
N VAL A 46 7.33 -20.42 4.14
CA VAL A 46 8.14 -19.23 3.81
C VAL A 46 8.57 -18.47 5.06
N SER A 47 7.69 -18.30 6.04
CA SER A 47 8.00 -17.62 7.31
C SER A 47 9.09 -18.36 8.09
N ASP A 48 8.97 -19.68 8.22
CA ASP A 48 9.96 -20.50 8.94
C ASP A 48 11.29 -20.47 8.18
N PHE A 49 11.27 -20.62 6.86
CA PHE A 49 12.46 -20.53 6.03
C PHE A 49 13.18 -19.17 6.18
N LEU A 50 12.45 -18.07 6.17
CA LEU A 50 13.03 -16.74 6.37
C LEU A 50 13.62 -16.59 7.78
N SER A 51 12.96 -17.14 8.79
CA SER A 51 13.44 -17.11 10.17
C SER A 51 14.76 -17.89 10.34
N ASP A 52 14.88 -19.03 9.65
CA ASP A 52 16.06 -19.89 9.72
C ASP A 52 17.23 -19.36 8.88
N ASN A 53 16.94 -18.56 7.86
CA ASN A 53 17.94 -18.03 6.92
C ASN A 53 18.01 -16.48 6.95
N MET A 54 17.69 -15.86 8.08
CA MET A 54 17.79 -14.41 8.22
C MET A 54 19.21 -13.93 7.87
N VAL A 55 19.26 -13.01 6.93
CA VAL A 55 20.48 -12.25 6.62
C VAL A 55 20.52 -11.04 7.53
N ASP A 56 21.69 -10.70 8.04
CA ASP A 56 21.94 -9.50 8.87
C ASP A 56 21.83 -8.18 8.07
N GLU A 57 21.21 -8.23 6.90
CA GLU A 57 21.07 -7.07 6.02
C GLU A 57 19.60 -6.69 5.86
N GLU A 58 19.30 -5.42 6.08
CA GLU A 58 17.97 -4.89 5.85
C GLU A 58 17.68 -4.70 4.35
N LEU A 59 16.48 -5.06 3.93
CA LEU A 59 15.96 -4.73 2.61
C LEU A 59 15.60 -3.23 2.59
N GLU A 60 16.45 -2.42 1.92
CA GLU A 60 16.27 -0.96 1.90
C GLU A 60 15.07 -0.53 1.04
N HIS A 61 14.87 -1.18 -0.10
CA HIS A 61 13.84 -0.81 -1.05
C HIS A 61 13.20 -2.01 -1.74
N ILE A 62 11.89 -1.95 -1.88
CA ILE A 62 11.12 -2.84 -2.75
C ILE A 62 10.35 -2.02 -3.77
N GLN A 63 10.40 -2.40 -5.04
CA GLN A 63 9.58 -1.78 -6.08
C GLN A 63 8.14 -2.25 -5.94
N MET A 64 7.20 -1.31 -6.08
CA MET A 64 5.77 -1.58 -6.07
C MET A 64 5.09 -0.92 -7.26
N PHE A 65 4.00 -1.53 -7.72
CA PHE A 65 3.10 -0.93 -8.70
C PHE A 65 1.97 -0.20 -8.00
N HIS A 66 1.73 1.04 -8.40
CA HIS A 66 0.64 1.83 -7.89
C HIS A 66 -0.30 2.23 -9.02
N LEU A 67 -1.58 1.86 -8.86
CA LEU A 67 -2.65 2.31 -9.75
C LEU A 67 -3.29 3.56 -9.15
N SER A 68 -3.32 4.64 -9.90
CA SER A 68 -4.00 5.85 -9.46
C SER A 68 -4.83 6.44 -10.59
N ARG A 69 -6.09 6.79 -10.27
CA ARG A 69 -6.86 7.71 -11.09
C ARG A 69 -6.54 9.11 -10.63
N ARG A 70 -5.99 9.93 -11.50
CA ARG A 70 -5.55 11.28 -11.16
C ARG A 70 -6.47 12.31 -11.78
N LEU A 71 -6.72 13.38 -11.06
CA LEU A 71 -7.41 14.53 -11.60
C LEU A 71 -6.52 15.25 -12.62
N GLU A 72 -7.14 15.90 -13.59
CA GLU A 72 -6.45 16.75 -14.55
C GLU A 72 -5.58 17.79 -13.81
N GLY A 73 -4.37 18.02 -14.32
CA GLY A 73 -3.39 18.91 -13.70
C GLY A 73 -2.52 18.30 -12.61
N THR A 74 -2.72 17.01 -12.27
CA THR A 74 -1.84 16.31 -11.34
C THR A 74 -0.51 15.98 -12.02
N ASP A 75 0.62 16.32 -11.37
CA ASP A 75 1.94 15.94 -11.82
C ASP A 75 2.10 14.40 -11.83
N PRO A 76 2.31 13.77 -13.00
CA PRO A 76 2.42 12.31 -13.10
C PRO A 76 3.66 11.73 -12.39
N LYS A 77 4.66 12.57 -12.10
CA LYS A 77 5.89 12.17 -11.43
C LYS A 77 5.81 12.26 -9.89
N LYS A 78 4.74 12.88 -9.37
CA LYS A 78 4.59 13.14 -7.94
C LYS A 78 3.57 12.18 -7.32
N ASN A 79 4.02 11.37 -6.40
CA ASN A 79 3.15 10.50 -5.59
C ASN A 79 3.02 11.12 -4.20
N ASN A 80 1.98 11.91 -4.01
CA ASN A 80 1.64 12.46 -2.70
C ASN A 80 0.81 11.42 -1.93
N ASN A 81 1.01 11.34 -0.62
CA ASN A 81 0.13 10.59 0.25
C ASN A 81 -1.22 11.32 0.42
N LEU A 82 -2.19 10.67 1.07
CA LEU A 82 -3.53 11.25 1.23
C LEU A 82 -3.51 12.56 2.03
N GLU A 83 -2.68 12.65 3.07
CA GLU A 83 -2.53 13.86 3.88
C GLU A 83 -2.10 15.05 3.02
N GLN A 84 -1.03 14.87 2.24
CA GLN A 84 -0.54 15.90 1.33
C GLN A 84 -1.59 16.30 0.29
N LEU A 85 -2.31 15.33 -0.27
CA LEU A 85 -3.35 15.58 -1.27
C LEU A 85 -4.53 16.39 -0.72
N LEU A 86 -4.86 16.25 0.56
CA LEU A 86 -5.99 16.94 1.19
C LEU A 86 -5.61 18.27 1.80
N LEU A 87 -4.42 18.37 2.42
CA LEU A 87 -4.00 19.56 3.19
C LEU A 87 -3.21 20.58 2.37
N GLU A 88 -2.43 20.14 1.38
CA GLU A 88 -1.66 21.02 0.52
C GLU A 88 -2.52 21.54 -0.66
N ASP A 89 -1.98 22.52 -1.38
CA ASP A 89 -2.58 22.97 -2.63
C ASP A 89 -2.36 21.90 -3.72
N SER A 90 -3.40 21.17 -4.03
CA SER A 90 -3.40 20.05 -4.96
C SER A 90 -4.65 20.08 -5.86
N PRO A 91 -4.64 19.43 -7.04
CA PRO A 91 -5.84 19.26 -7.85
C PRO A 91 -7.00 18.62 -7.07
N LEU A 92 -6.71 17.69 -6.14
CA LEU A 92 -7.72 17.03 -5.31
C LEU A 92 -8.31 17.99 -4.27
N SER A 93 -7.47 18.72 -3.52
CA SER A 93 -7.96 19.69 -2.54
C SER A 93 -8.77 20.80 -3.21
N ASN A 94 -8.31 21.24 -4.40
CA ASN A 94 -9.02 22.25 -5.18
C ASN A 94 -10.34 21.74 -5.76
N PHE A 95 -10.42 20.48 -6.15
CA PHE A 95 -11.68 19.84 -6.51
C PHE A 95 -12.69 19.89 -5.35
N PHE A 96 -12.28 19.50 -4.15
CA PHE A 96 -13.15 19.54 -2.97
C PHE A 96 -13.60 20.95 -2.61
N LYS A 97 -12.71 21.95 -2.68
CA LYS A 97 -13.02 23.35 -2.42
C LYS A 97 -14.15 23.90 -3.30
N LYS A 98 -14.25 23.44 -4.57
CA LYS A 98 -15.36 23.81 -5.48
C LYS A 98 -16.72 23.40 -4.91
N TYR A 99 -16.76 22.35 -4.12
CA TYR A 99 -17.97 21.84 -3.45
C TYR A 99 -18.09 22.33 -2.00
N LYS A 100 -17.28 23.33 -1.59
CA LYS A 100 -17.25 23.88 -0.23
C LYS A 100 -16.84 22.85 0.82
N ILE A 101 -16.05 21.86 0.41
CA ILE A 101 -15.44 20.85 1.29
C ILE A 101 -13.97 21.24 1.47
N THR A 102 -13.52 21.33 2.72
CA THR A 102 -12.13 21.61 3.08
C THR A 102 -11.66 20.67 4.17
N PHE A 103 -10.35 20.50 4.25
CA PHE A 103 -9.70 19.66 5.22
C PHE A 103 -8.69 20.47 6.01
N LYS A 104 -8.61 20.24 7.32
CA LYS A 104 -7.66 20.95 8.19
C LYS A 104 -6.97 19.95 9.12
N PRO A 105 -5.67 20.13 9.42
CA PRO A 105 -4.98 19.27 10.36
C PRO A 105 -5.54 19.47 11.77
N SER A 106 -5.68 18.38 12.50
CA SER A 106 -6.08 18.34 13.90
C SER A 106 -5.12 17.43 14.69
N LYS A 107 -5.32 17.28 16.00
CA LYS A 107 -4.45 16.45 16.83
C LYS A 107 -4.56 14.97 16.43
N GLY A 108 -3.65 14.53 15.57
CA GLY A 108 -3.53 13.13 15.15
C GLY A 108 -4.51 12.67 14.05
N HIS A 109 -5.29 13.58 13.47
CA HIS A 109 -6.21 13.28 12.38
C HIS A 109 -6.45 14.51 11.48
N ILE A 110 -7.26 14.36 10.45
CA ILE A 110 -7.66 15.41 9.53
C ILE A 110 -9.14 15.67 9.73
N ASP A 111 -9.50 16.91 10.09
CA ASP A 111 -10.87 17.36 10.20
C ASP A 111 -11.46 17.68 8.84
N LEU A 112 -12.72 17.30 8.64
CA LEU A 112 -13.50 17.59 7.44
C LEU A 112 -14.48 18.74 7.73
N TYR A 113 -14.49 19.74 6.86
CA TYR A 113 -15.41 20.88 6.92
C TYR A 113 -16.28 20.92 5.66
N TYR A 114 -17.54 21.22 5.85
CA TYR A 114 -18.47 21.53 4.77
C TYR A 114 -19.07 22.92 5.00
N LYS A 115 -18.93 23.83 4.04
CA LYS A 115 -19.34 25.23 4.18
C LYS A 115 -18.79 25.90 5.45
N ASP A 116 -17.53 25.64 5.74
CA ASP A 116 -16.79 26.11 6.92
C ASP A 116 -17.27 25.57 8.28
N GLU A 117 -18.23 24.65 8.30
CA GLU A 117 -18.68 23.96 9.50
C GLU A 117 -17.99 22.60 9.65
N LEU A 118 -17.44 22.34 10.84
CA LEU A 118 -16.83 21.05 11.18
C LEU A 118 -17.90 19.95 11.10
N GLN A 119 -17.61 18.90 10.34
CA GLN A 119 -18.51 17.76 10.20
C GLN A 119 -18.18 16.68 11.23
N SER A 120 -19.18 16.28 12.01
CA SER A 120 -19.05 15.11 12.87
C SER A 120 -19.14 13.84 12.01
N LEU A 121 -18.12 12.99 12.12
CA LEU A 121 -18.12 11.65 11.53
C LEU A 121 -18.63 10.58 12.53
N ASP A 122 -19.27 11.00 13.64
CA ASP A 122 -19.75 10.08 14.67
C ASP A 122 -21.11 9.46 14.35
N ASN A 123 -21.81 10.02 13.37
CA ASN A 123 -23.05 9.43 12.89
C ASN A 123 -22.76 8.16 12.09
N GLU A 124 -22.97 7.02 12.70
CA GLU A 124 -22.96 5.75 11.99
C GLU A 124 -24.15 5.70 11.03
N PHE A 125 -23.87 5.78 9.74
CA PHE A 125 -24.85 5.44 8.73
C PHE A 125 -25.13 3.94 8.83
N ARG A 126 -26.25 3.58 9.41
CA ARG A 126 -26.64 2.20 9.75
C ARG A 126 -26.73 1.25 8.53
N TYR A 127 -26.79 1.78 7.32
CA TYR A 127 -26.94 0.99 6.10
C TYR A 127 -25.65 0.83 5.28
N ASP A 128 -24.64 1.66 5.52
CA ASP A 128 -23.35 1.61 4.85
C ASP A 128 -22.23 1.84 5.86
N GLY A 129 -22.30 1.15 7.00
CA GLY A 129 -21.35 1.29 8.11
C GLY A 129 -19.87 1.18 7.70
N GLY A 130 -19.60 0.59 6.53
CA GLY A 130 -18.29 0.56 5.93
C GLY A 130 -17.76 1.94 5.52
N ASN A 131 -18.58 2.82 4.97
CA ASN A 131 -18.09 4.06 4.37
C ASN A 131 -17.62 5.11 5.37
N VAL A 132 -18.38 5.36 6.44
CA VAL A 132 -17.97 6.32 7.49
C VAL A 132 -16.79 5.80 8.28
N CYS A 133 -16.79 4.52 8.63
CA CYS A 133 -15.68 3.87 9.30
C CYS A 133 -14.40 3.93 8.45
N TYR A 134 -14.53 3.70 7.14
CA TYR A 134 -13.42 3.81 6.20
C TYR A 134 -12.90 5.24 6.08
N ILE A 135 -13.78 6.24 5.98
CA ILE A 135 -13.39 7.66 5.96
C ILE A 135 -12.68 8.03 7.26
N LYS A 136 -13.21 7.65 8.42
CA LYS A 136 -12.57 7.88 9.71
C LYS A 136 -11.15 7.29 9.75
N SER A 137 -10.99 6.06 9.31
CA SER A 137 -9.68 5.40 9.20
C SER A 137 -8.74 6.20 8.31
N ARG A 138 -9.18 6.57 7.11
CA ARG A 138 -8.38 7.31 6.13
C ARG A 138 -8.06 8.75 6.55
N LEU A 139 -8.87 9.36 7.38
CA LEU A 139 -8.60 10.68 7.96
C LEU A 139 -7.84 10.63 9.31
N GLY A 140 -7.45 9.43 9.77
CA GLY A 140 -6.63 9.24 10.95
C GLY A 140 -7.34 9.29 12.29
N TYR A 141 -8.68 9.17 12.34
CA TYR A 141 -9.46 9.18 13.59
C TYR A 141 -9.22 7.96 14.46
N TYR A 142 -8.70 6.87 13.90
CA TYR A 142 -8.23 5.73 14.67
C TYR A 142 -6.73 5.84 14.90
N LYS A 143 -6.22 5.16 15.93
CA LYS A 143 -4.79 5.24 16.32
C LYS A 143 -3.80 4.91 15.21
N ASN A 144 -4.22 4.17 14.20
CA ASN A 144 -3.41 3.83 13.04
C ASN A 144 -3.73 4.81 11.91
N GLN A 145 -2.87 5.79 11.72
CA GLN A 145 -2.96 6.72 10.59
C GLN A 145 -2.53 6.00 9.31
N ASP A 146 -3.46 5.85 8.37
CA ASP A 146 -3.20 5.23 7.07
C ASP A 146 -3.28 6.27 5.94
N TYR A 147 -2.28 7.13 5.88
CA TYR A 147 -2.10 8.09 4.79
C TYR A 147 -1.23 7.55 3.66
N CYS A 148 -0.85 6.28 3.73
CA CYS A 148 0.10 5.67 2.83
C CYS A 148 -0.42 5.58 1.39
N VAL A 149 0.52 5.59 0.45
CA VAL A 149 0.27 5.21 -0.94
C VAL A 149 0.31 3.69 -0.99
N ASN A 150 -0.84 3.07 -1.19
CA ASN A 150 -0.92 1.62 -1.34
C ASN A 150 -0.45 1.20 -2.73
N GLY A 151 0.31 0.12 -2.80
CA GLY A 151 0.82 -0.43 -4.04
C GLY A 151 0.66 -1.95 -4.11
N PHE A 152 0.89 -2.50 -5.29
CA PHE A 152 0.86 -3.94 -5.55
C PHE A 152 2.29 -4.41 -5.77
N ALA A 153 2.66 -5.50 -5.10
CA ALA A 153 4.00 -6.08 -5.26
C ALA A 153 4.17 -6.79 -6.61
N PHE A 154 3.08 -7.29 -7.22
CA PHE A 154 3.15 -8.08 -8.45
C PHE A 154 2.28 -7.49 -9.55
N ARG A 155 2.88 -7.28 -10.72
CA ARG A 155 2.18 -6.78 -11.91
C ARG A 155 1.11 -7.76 -12.40
N SER A 156 1.40 -9.05 -12.39
CA SER A 156 0.46 -10.09 -12.81
C SER A 156 -0.85 -10.07 -12.01
N TYR A 157 -0.80 -9.67 -10.75
CA TYR A 157 -2.00 -9.52 -9.93
C TYR A 157 -2.90 -8.41 -10.44
N LEU A 158 -2.34 -7.30 -10.91
CA LEU A 158 -3.08 -6.18 -11.50
C LEU A 158 -3.76 -6.58 -12.81
N GLU A 159 -3.03 -7.28 -13.67
CA GLU A 159 -3.51 -7.67 -15.01
C GLU A 159 -4.65 -8.70 -14.93
N ASN A 160 -4.61 -9.61 -13.95
CA ASN A 160 -5.55 -10.73 -13.83
C ASN A 160 -6.80 -10.41 -12.98
N ASN A 161 -6.83 -9.32 -12.24
CA ASN A 161 -7.94 -8.98 -11.33
C ASN A 161 -8.82 -7.82 -11.81
N GLY A 162 -8.78 -7.49 -13.09
CA GLY A 162 -9.69 -6.51 -13.70
C GLY A 162 -9.51 -5.06 -13.23
N TYR A 163 -8.31 -4.70 -12.80
CA TYR A 163 -7.97 -3.32 -12.43
C TYR A 163 -7.67 -2.42 -13.63
N PHE A 164 -7.60 -2.98 -14.83
CA PHE A 164 -7.40 -2.27 -16.11
C PHE A 164 -8.65 -2.31 -16.97
#